data_97b64c3119322ac98a40467f9250bf0b
#
_entry.id   97b64c3119322ac98a40467f9250bf0b
#
_cell.length_a   1.000
_cell.length_b   1.000
_cell.length_c   1.000
_cell.angle_alpha   90.00
_cell.angle_beta   90.00
_cell.angle_gamma   90.00
#
_symmetry.space_group_name_H-M   'P 1'
#
loop_
_entity.id
_entity.type
_entity.pdbx_description
1 polymer ?
#
loop_
_entity_poly.entity_id
_entity_poly.type
_entity_poly.pdbx_seq_one_letter_code
_entity_poly.pdbx_strand_id
1 'polypeptide(L)'
;MLLLAGVFSFFPQRAYAEKADPNTIQVTQPDGSVITIQKHGDEFLNWTTSGGRLVKQGIDGFYYLAQFSSQGIVEATATRVRRGASPQGISTITPPAAAFERARVRREEFARMFSGRSHLSRLNAAAPAAMSSMRTISSGNKKFLTILVQFSDLTFTSESPQSDFFNLFNLDGYSENEATGSVWNYFHENSSGIFDPQFDVIGPVTLSGTVSYYGSNDEDGDDIRPREMVVEAVDLAEQLGVDFSQYDNDDDGYIDNIFIIYAGLDESSGGPDYTIWPHAWGIYNERTVDGVITGRYACSSEMKGSPGNERPPVIGTICHEFGHVLGLPDFYDTDYAENGQARGLGIFALMASGNHNDLGRTPPYFTTIERLLLDWFDNDPGVIEEEGDYSLGPVAENICYMSETANDGEFFLYEYRRQAGWDAYIPSGLLIYHIDMSENDVGGVTAASRWNNWNGINAYASHQCCDLVEAVYPEDA
;
A
#
# COMPACT_ATOMS: atom_id res chain seq x y z
N MET A 1 33.49 -34.44 14.69
CA MET A 1 33.31 -33.73 13.42
C MET A 1 31.89 -34.05 12.95
N LEU A 2 30.88 -33.30 13.49
CA LEU A 2 29.50 -33.40 13.09
C LEU A 2 29.22 -32.21 12.16
N LEU A 3 28.91 -32.49 10.89
CA LEU A 3 28.36 -31.53 9.95
C LEU A 3 26.92 -31.23 10.37
N LEU A 4 26.67 -30.03 10.89
CA LEU A 4 25.33 -29.48 10.92
C LEU A 4 24.99 -29.01 9.50
N ALA A 5 24.17 -29.75 8.79
CA ALA A 5 23.50 -29.27 7.61
C ALA A 5 22.43 -28.26 8.05
N GLY A 6 22.72 -26.97 7.86
CA GLY A 6 21.74 -25.91 8.03
C GLY A 6 20.64 -26.05 6.99
N VAL A 7 19.44 -26.35 7.42
CA VAL A 7 18.25 -26.25 6.60
C VAL A 7 17.98 -24.73 6.45
N PHE A 8 18.37 -24.17 5.32
CA PHE A 8 17.92 -22.83 4.92
C PHE A 8 16.45 -22.92 4.55
N SER A 9 15.60 -22.49 5.45
CA SER A 9 14.18 -22.27 5.15
C SER A 9 14.10 -21.03 4.26
N PHE A 10 13.81 -21.22 2.99
CA PHE A 10 13.52 -20.13 2.05
C PHE A 10 12.09 -19.64 2.32
N PHE A 11 11.95 -18.36 2.64
CA PHE A 11 10.65 -17.71 2.84
C PHE A 11 10.35 -16.75 1.68
N PRO A 12 9.12 -16.71 1.17
CA PRO A 12 8.76 -15.88 0.03
C PRO A 12 8.75 -14.38 0.39
N GLN A 13 9.30 -13.55 -0.48
CA GLN A 13 9.12 -12.10 -0.42
C GLN A 13 7.70 -11.75 -0.92
N ARG A 14 7.14 -10.69 -0.36
CA ARG A 14 5.77 -10.25 -0.61
C ARG A 14 5.72 -9.19 -1.70
N ALA A 15 4.67 -9.24 -2.51
CA ALA A 15 4.20 -8.12 -3.29
C ALA A 15 3.14 -7.38 -2.48
N TYR A 16 3.20 -6.09 -2.50
CA TYR A 16 2.27 -5.18 -1.85
C TYR A 16 1.73 -4.20 -2.88
N ALA A 17 0.46 -3.87 -2.79
CA ALA A 17 -0.25 -3.09 -3.76
C ALA A 17 -1.12 -2.03 -3.09
N GLU A 18 -1.20 -0.86 -3.69
CA GLU A 18 -2.17 0.12 -3.28
C GLU A 18 -3.58 -0.31 -3.70
N LYS A 19 -4.53 -0.27 -2.78
CA LYS A 19 -5.95 -0.41 -3.11
C LYS A 19 -6.42 0.79 -3.94
N ALA A 20 -7.26 0.53 -4.95
CA ALA A 20 -7.89 1.59 -5.74
C ALA A 20 -8.54 2.66 -4.87
N ASP A 21 -8.45 3.94 -5.28
CA ASP A 21 -9.10 5.06 -4.61
C ASP A 21 -10.61 4.75 -4.45
N PRO A 22 -11.15 4.66 -3.23
CA PRO A 22 -12.55 4.33 -3.00
C PRO A 22 -13.51 5.43 -3.44
N ASN A 23 -13.00 6.62 -3.74
CA ASN A 23 -13.82 7.74 -4.16
C ASN A 23 -14.28 7.58 -5.61
N THR A 24 -15.42 8.19 -5.92
CA THR A 24 -15.88 8.28 -7.31
C THR A 24 -15.07 9.33 -8.06
N ILE A 25 -14.70 9.02 -9.29
CA ILE A 25 -13.83 9.83 -10.15
C ILE A 25 -14.65 10.36 -11.34
N GLN A 26 -14.54 11.64 -11.63
CA GLN A 26 -15.11 12.21 -12.84
C GLN A 26 -14.10 12.15 -13.98
N VAL A 27 -14.48 11.54 -15.09
CA VAL A 27 -13.65 11.41 -16.28
C VAL A 27 -14.30 12.13 -17.46
N THR A 28 -13.54 13.00 -18.11
CA THR A 28 -13.95 13.67 -19.35
C THR A 28 -13.58 12.78 -20.55
N GLN A 29 -14.57 12.31 -21.28
CA GLN A 29 -14.35 11.51 -22.48
C GLN A 29 -13.91 12.38 -23.69
N PRO A 30 -13.36 11.81 -24.77
CA PRO A 30 -12.86 12.56 -25.92
C PRO A 30 -13.88 13.48 -26.60
N ASP A 31 -15.17 13.21 -26.48
CA ASP A 31 -16.24 14.06 -27.02
C ASP A 31 -16.68 15.19 -26.03
N GLY A 32 -15.96 15.35 -24.90
CA GLY A 32 -16.27 16.33 -23.86
C GLY A 32 -17.39 15.88 -22.91
N SER A 33 -17.96 14.71 -23.08
CA SER A 33 -18.92 14.17 -22.11
C SER A 33 -18.21 13.73 -20.84
N VAL A 34 -18.83 14.01 -19.66
CA VAL A 34 -18.30 13.63 -18.37
C VAL A 34 -19.10 12.44 -17.85
N ILE A 35 -18.40 11.41 -17.43
CA ILE A 35 -18.95 10.25 -16.71
C ILE A 35 -18.33 10.14 -15.33
N THR A 36 -19.02 9.47 -14.42
CA THR A 36 -18.47 9.14 -13.10
C THR A 36 -18.09 7.66 -13.10
N ILE A 37 -16.88 7.38 -12.73
CA ILE A 37 -16.36 6.01 -12.59
C ILE A 37 -15.98 5.76 -11.12
N GLN A 38 -15.79 4.49 -10.79
CA GLN A 38 -15.18 4.03 -9.56
C GLN A 38 -14.23 2.90 -9.90
N LYS A 39 -12.97 3.01 -9.47
CA LYS A 39 -11.98 1.95 -9.54
C LYS A 39 -12.18 0.99 -8.37
N HIS A 40 -11.82 -0.26 -8.55
CA HIS A 40 -11.91 -1.33 -7.57
C HIS A 40 -10.70 -2.22 -7.69
N GLY A 41 -10.32 -2.83 -6.58
CA GLY A 41 -9.24 -3.82 -6.59
C GLY A 41 -7.88 -3.24 -6.25
N ASP A 42 -6.86 -3.92 -6.70
CA ASP A 42 -5.43 -3.59 -6.61
C ASP A 42 -4.75 -3.93 -7.95
N GLU A 43 -3.42 -3.90 -8.03
CA GLU A 43 -2.70 -4.22 -9.26
C GLU A 43 -2.84 -5.70 -9.69
N PHE A 44 -3.21 -6.62 -8.80
CA PHE A 44 -3.41 -8.03 -9.16
C PHE A 44 -4.81 -8.35 -9.64
N LEU A 45 -5.80 -7.58 -9.20
CA LEU A 45 -7.19 -7.72 -9.63
C LEU A 45 -7.90 -6.38 -9.55
N ASN A 46 -8.05 -5.72 -10.68
CA ASN A 46 -8.75 -4.46 -10.75
C ASN A 46 -9.87 -4.46 -11.80
N TRP A 47 -10.85 -3.62 -11.56
CA TRP A 47 -11.94 -3.37 -12.50
C TRP A 47 -12.56 -2.00 -12.24
N THR A 48 -13.23 -1.47 -13.26
CA THR A 48 -13.86 -0.15 -13.19
C THR A 48 -15.37 -0.26 -13.35
N THR A 49 -16.11 0.52 -12.57
CA THR A 49 -17.56 0.61 -12.71
C THR A 49 -18.02 2.04 -13.02
N SER A 50 -19.16 2.17 -13.69
CA SER A 50 -19.87 3.43 -13.89
C SER A 50 -21.37 3.21 -13.72
N GLY A 51 -21.99 3.91 -12.77
CA GLY A 51 -23.39 3.71 -12.43
C GLY A 51 -23.73 2.26 -12.06
N GLY A 52 -22.84 1.56 -11.34
CA GLY A 52 -23.00 0.17 -10.91
C GLY A 52 -22.86 -0.87 -12.02
N ARG A 53 -22.32 -0.50 -13.19
CA ARG A 53 -22.06 -1.40 -14.31
C ARG A 53 -20.58 -1.47 -14.61
N LEU A 54 -20.09 -2.66 -14.94
CA LEU A 54 -18.72 -2.87 -15.38
C LEU A 54 -18.43 -2.09 -16.65
N VAL A 55 -17.32 -1.37 -16.67
CA VAL A 55 -16.87 -0.59 -17.82
C VAL A 55 -15.36 -0.82 -18.04
N LYS A 56 -14.93 -0.63 -19.29
CA LYS A 56 -13.50 -0.64 -19.66
C LYS A 56 -13.23 0.53 -20.58
N GLN A 57 -12.08 1.18 -20.42
CA GLN A 57 -11.63 2.21 -21.34
C GLN A 57 -11.15 1.57 -22.64
N GLY A 58 -11.59 2.10 -23.78
CA GLY A 58 -11.09 1.68 -25.08
C GLY A 58 -9.86 2.49 -25.51
N ILE A 59 -9.12 1.97 -26.47
CA ILE A 59 -7.95 2.64 -27.06
C ILE A 59 -8.25 4.04 -27.62
N ASP A 60 -9.52 4.32 -27.90
CA ASP A 60 -10.02 5.62 -28.36
C ASP A 60 -10.32 6.59 -27.18
N GLY A 61 -10.02 6.21 -25.95
CA GLY A 61 -10.24 6.98 -24.72
C GLY A 61 -11.68 7.01 -24.21
N PHE A 62 -12.64 6.40 -24.93
CA PHE A 62 -14.01 6.29 -24.44
C PHE A 62 -14.20 5.10 -23.52
N TYR A 63 -15.11 5.22 -22.55
CA TYR A 63 -15.53 4.09 -21.75
C TYR A 63 -16.68 3.33 -22.42
N TYR A 64 -16.57 2.02 -22.40
CA TYR A 64 -17.56 1.08 -22.93
C TYR A 64 -18.10 0.22 -21.81
N LEU A 65 -19.36 -0.21 -21.93
CA LEU A 65 -19.87 -1.28 -21.06
C LEU A 65 -18.98 -2.51 -21.27
N ALA A 66 -18.72 -3.22 -20.20
CA ALA A 66 -17.84 -4.39 -20.20
C ALA A 66 -18.54 -5.59 -19.56
N GLN A 67 -17.94 -6.73 -19.70
CA GLN A 67 -18.31 -7.99 -19.05
C GLN A 67 -17.06 -8.78 -18.71
N PHE A 68 -17.14 -9.66 -17.74
CA PHE A 68 -16.10 -10.65 -17.52
C PHE A 68 -16.24 -11.79 -18.52
N SER A 69 -15.15 -12.20 -19.16
CA SER A 69 -15.07 -13.41 -19.95
C SER A 69 -15.16 -14.67 -19.07
N SER A 70 -15.24 -15.83 -19.67
CA SER A 70 -15.18 -17.13 -18.95
C SER A 70 -13.84 -17.35 -18.24
N GLN A 71 -12.80 -16.59 -18.61
CA GLN A 71 -11.48 -16.65 -18.00
C GLN A 71 -11.28 -15.56 -16.93
N GLY A 72 -12.30 -14.74 -16.64
CA GLY A 72 -12.23 -13.69 -15.65
C GLY A 72 -11.61 -12.38 -16.15
N ILE A 73 -11.37 -12.24 -17.44
CA ILE A 73 -10.81 -11.02 -18.07
C ILE A 73 -11.94 -10.02 -18.33
N VAL A 74 -11.68 -8.73 -18.05
CA VAL A 74 -12.63 -7.65 -18.37
C VAL A 74 -12.57 -7.31 -19.87
N GLU A 75 -13.65 -7.58 -20.59
CA GLU A 75 -13.78 -7.34 -22.02
C GLU A 75 -14.78 -6.23 -22.32
N ALA A 76 -14.34 -5.20 -23.09
CA ALA A 76 -15.22 -4.14 -23.53
C ALA A 76 -16.24 -4.64 -24.57
N THR A 77 -17.47 -4.16 -24.49
CA THR A 77 -18.48 -4.35 -25.52
C THR A 77 -18.44 -3.20 -26.54
N ALA A 78 -19.28 -3.25 -27.57
CA ALA A 78 -19.41 -2.14 -28.52
C ALA A 78 -20.26 -0.96 -28.00
N THR A 79 -20.78 -1.01 -26.76
CA THR A 79 -21.70 -0.02 -26.22
C THR A 79 -20.97 1.02 -25.41
N ARG A 80 -20.87 2.25 -25.91
CA ARG A 80 -20.29 3.38 -25.18
C ARG A 80 -21.12 3.77 -23.95
N VAL A 81 -20.44 4.11 -22.88
CA VAL A 81 -21.03 4.74 -21.69
C VAL A 81 -21.35 6.20 -22.01
N ARG A 82 -22.61 6.60 -21.81
CA ARG A 82 -23.08 7.97 -22.08
C ARG A 82 -23.48 8.65 -20.77
N ARG A 83 -23.38 9.99 -20.74
CA ARG A 83 -23.88 10.83 -19.66
C ARG A 83 -25.35 10.48 -19.33
N GLY A 84 -25.67 10.25 -18.07
CA GLY A 84 -27.04 10.05 -17.59
C GLY A 84 -27.40 8.63 -17.15
N ALA A 85 -26.48 7.70 -17.12
CA ALA A 85 -26.68 6.46 -16.35
C ALA A 85 -26.62 6.82 -14.86
N SER A 86 -27.74 7.30 -14.31
CA SER A 86 -27.89 7.56 -12.86
C SER A 86 -27.60 6.28 -12.10
N PRO A 87 -26.89 6.31 -10.98
CA PRO A 87 -26.71 5.14 -10.13
C PRO A 87 -28.06 4.76 -9.52
N GLN A 88 -28.78 3.89 -10.16
CA GLN A 88 -29.93 3.21 -9.54
C GLN A 88 -29.42 1.90 -8.94
N GLY A 89 -29.13 1.96 -7.65
CA GLY A 89 -28.73 0.81 -6.85
C GLY A 89 -27.22 0.54 -6.94
N ILE A 90 -26.58 0.37 -5.81
CA ILE A 90 -25.24 -0.19 -5.71
C ILE A 90 -25.34 -1.65 -6.14
N SER A 91 -25.19 -1.90 -7.43
CA SER A 91 -24.94 -3.26 -7.90
C SER A 91 -23.46 -3.53 -7.63
N THR A 92 -23.18 -4.26 -6.58
CA THR A 92 -21.84 -4.81 -6.32
C THR A 92 -21.54 -5.80 -7.43
N ILE A 93 -20.73 -5.39 -8.39
CA ILE A 93 -20.19 -6.32 -9.38
C ILE A 93 -19.11 -7.12 -8.69
N THR A 94 -19.37 -8.42 -8.57
CA THR A 94 -18.41 -9.38 -8.04
C THR A 94 -17.70 -10.02 -9.24
N PRO A 95 -16.37 -9.95 -9.32
CA PRO A 95 -15.60 -10.72 -10.30
C PRO A 95 -15.92 -12.22 -10.21
N PRO A 96 -15.88 -12.96 -11.32
CA PRO A 96 -16.09 -14.40 -11.31
C PRO A 96 -14.90 -15.14 -10.67
N ALA A 97 -15.10 -16.35 -10.18
CA ALA A 97 -14.07 -17.19 -9.56
C ALA A 97 -12.80 -17.32 -10.42
N ALA A 98 -12.92 -17.32 -11.74
CA ALA A 98 -11.77 -17.35 -12.64
C ALA A 98 -10.88 -16.10 -12.52
N ALA A 99 -11.45 -14.92 -12.24
CA ALA A 99 -10.68 -13.69 -12.03
C ALA A 99 -9.87 -13.77 -10.72
N PHE A 100 -10.48 -14.26 -9.64
CA PHE A 100 -9.80 -14.44 -8.35
C PHE A 100 -8.68 -15.49 -8.46
N GLU A 101 -8.92 -16.60 -9.15
CA GLU A 101 -7.90 -17.63 -9.36
C GLU A 101 -6.69 -17.09 -10.14
N ARG A 102 -6.91 -16.26 -11.16
CA ARG A 102 -5.83 -15.61 -11.90
C ARG A 102 -5.01 -14.68 -11.00
N ALA A 103 -5.68 -13.83 -10.23
CA ALA A 103 -5.02 -12.95 -9.26
C ALA A 103 -4.23 -13.74 -8.21
N ARG A 104 -4.79 -14.83 -7.66
CA ARG A 104 -4.12 -15.71 -6.71
C ARG A 104 -2.86 -16.32 -7.30
N VAL A 105 -2.94 -16.87 -8.51
CA VAL A 105 -1.77 -17.47 -9.19
C VAL A 105 -0.66 -16.43 -9.37
N ARG A 106 -0.99 -15.21 -9.78
CA ARG A 106 -0.02 -14.12 -9.98
C ARG A 106 0.63 -13.70 -8.65
N ARG A 107 -0.16 -13.52 -7.59
CA ARG A 107 0.38 -13.24 -6.24
C ARG A 107 1.33 -14.33 -5.77
N GLU A 108 0.98 -15.60 -5.98
CA GLU A 108 1.84 -16.73 -5.62
C GLU A 108 3.10 -16.82 -6.47
N GLU A 109 3.01 -16.60 -7.78
CA GLU A 109 4.18 -16.55 -8.67
C GLU A 109 5.09 -15.41 -8.27
N PHE A 110 4.52 -14.26 -7.98
CA PHE A 110 5.25 -13.11 -7.50
C PHE A 110 5.94 -13.40 -6.15
N ALA A 111 5.21 -13.95 -5.18
CA ALA A 111 5.76 -14.37 -3.90
C ALA A 111 6.91 -15.38 -4.04
N ARG A 112 6.83 -16.32 -4.98
CA ARG A 112 7.90 -17.30 -5.25
C ARG A 112 9.16 -16.67 -5.83
N MET A 113 9.04 -15.65 -6.67
CA MET A 113 10.19 -14.96 -7.28
C MET A 113 11.06 -14.24 -6.24
N PHE A 114 10.45 -13.85 -5.12
CA PHE A 114 11.11 -13.14 -4.02
C PHE A 114 11.30 -14.00 -2.77
N SER A 115 11.10 -15.33 -2.88
CA SER A 115 11.32 -16.26 -1.79
C SER A 115 12.80 -16.34 -1.42
N GLY A 116 13.22 -15.55 -0.47
CA GLY A 116 14.62 -15.56 0.04
C GLY A 116 14.85 -14.51 1.11
N ARG A 117 14.03 -13.49 1.20
CA ARG A 117 14.24 -12.34 2.08
C ARG A 117 12.95 -11.86 2.70
N SER A 118 12.53 -12.46 3.79
CA SER A 118 11.39 -12.00 4.56
C SER A 118 11.86 -11.42 5.88
N HIS A 119 11.71 -10.12 6.08
CA HIS A 119 11.86 -9.49 7.38
C HIS A 119 10.76 -9.95 8.38
N LEU A 120 9.60 -10.40 7.89
CA LEU A 120 8.47 -10.87 8.71
C LEU A 120 8.55 -12.35 9.11
N SER A 121 9.48 -13.15 8.57
CA SER A 121 9.68 -14.54 9.00
C SER A 121 10.13 -14.70 10.45
N ARG A 122 10.32 -13.59 11.15
CA ARG A 122 10.85 -13.54 12.51
C ARG A 122 9.78 -13.34 13.57
N LEU A 123 8.53 -13.04 13.21
CA LEU A 123 7.42 -12.95 14.18
C LEU A 123 7.05 -14.32 14.81
N ASN A 124 7.45 -15.44 14.19
CA ASN A 124 7.19 -16.79 14.69
C ASN A 124 8.27 -17.38 15.61
N ALA A 125 9.38 -16.71 15.83
CA ALA A 125 10.36 -17.16 16.81
C ALA A 125 10.22 -16.28 18.04
N ALA A 126 9.56 -16.77 19.09
CA ALA A 126 9.46 -16.13 20.40
C ALA A 126 9.86 -14.64 20.41
N ALA A 127 8.92 -13.79 20.28
CA ALA A 127 8.90 -12.32 20.07
C ALA A 127 10.19 -11.46 20.20
N PRO A 128 11.17 -11.68 21.08
CA PRO A 128 12.26 -10.72 21.27
C PRO A 128 13.34 -10.69 20.15
N ALA A 129 13.59 -11.79 19.44
CA ALA A 129 14.69 -11.81 18.45
C ALA A 129 14.28 -11.45 17.02
N ALA A 130 12.99 -11.54 16.72
CA ALA A 130 12.44 -11.32 15.39
C ALA A 130 12.14 -9.84 15.09
N MET A 131 11.77 -9.09 16.12
CA MET A 131 11.56 -7.63 16.03
C MET A 131 12.87 -6.86 15.82
N SER A 132 14.01 -7.47 16.08
CA SER A 132 15.32 -6.81 16.02
C SER A 132 15.75 -6.31 14.65
N SER A 133 15.30 -6.89 13.53
CA SER A 133 15.75 -6.45 12.18
C SER A 133 14.80 -5.47 11.50
N MET A 134 13.50 -5.50 11.79
CA MET A 134 12.60 -4.42 11.38
C MET A 134 12.95 -3.13 12.12
N ARG A 135 13.36 -3.23 13.37
CA ARG A 135 13.92 -2.14 14.18
C ARG A 135 15.07 -1.40 13.50
N THR A 136 15.84 -2.08 12.66
CA THR A 136 17.07 -1.49 12.11
C THR A 136 16.77 -0.41 11.10
N ILE A 137 15.71 -0.55 10.28
CA ILE A 137 15.33 0.45 9.27
C ILE A 137 14.19 1.37 9.70
N SER A 138 13.40 1.00 10.71
CA SER A 138 12.24 1.78 11.22
C SER A 138 12.55 2.60 12.47
N SER A 139 13.82 2.76 12.86
CA SER A 139 14.22 3.53 14.04
C SER A 139 15.50 4.32 13.82
N GLY A 140 15.63 5.44 14.54
CA GLY A 140 16.76 6.35 14.42
C GLY A 140 16.74 7.16 13.12
N ASN A 141 17.87 7.79 12.83
CA ASN A 141 18.06 8.56 11.61
C ASN A 141 18.45 7.62 10.47
N LYS A 142 17.65 7.54 9.43
CA LYS A 142 17.81 6.64 8.29
C LYS A 142 17.69 7.41 6.98
N LYS A 143 18.50 7.03 6.00
CA LYS A 143 18.49 7.64 4.67
C LYS A 143 17.78 6.75 3.65
N PHE A 144 16.93 7.36 2.83
CA PHE A 144 16.23 6.70 1.74
C PHE A 144 16.38 7.48 0.44
N LEU A 145 16.48 6.77 -0.67
CA LEU A 145 16.63 7.34 -1.99
C LEU A 145 15.27 7.48 -2.67
N THR A 146 14.96 8.69 -3.16
CA THR A 146 13.83 8.96 -4.05
C THR A 146 14.34 9.45 -5.39
N ILE A 147 13.97 8.76 -6.47
CA ILE A 147 14.33 9.12 -7.84
C ILE A 147 13.10 9.66 -8.55
N LEU A 148 13.18 10.88 -9.04
CA LEU A 148 12.15 11.46 -9.90
C LEU A 148 12.36 10.98 -11.33
N VAL A 149 11.32 10.39 -11.91
CA VAL A 149 11.34 9.75 -13.23
C VAL A 149 10.36 10.43 -14.16
N GLN A 150 10.83 10.83 -15.33
CA GLN A 150 9.98 11.28 -16.42
C GLN A 150 10.22 10.43 -17.68
N PHE A 151 9.24 10.42 -18.57
CA PHE A 151 9.23 9.57 -19.76
C PHE A 151 9.64 10.36 -20.99
N SER A 152 9.93 9.68 -22.09
CA SER A 152 10.28 10.34 -23.35
C SER A 152 9.14 11.20 -23.92
N ASP A 153 7.90 10.94 -23.55
CA ASP A 153 6.67 11.61 -24.01
C ASP A 153 5.93 12.37 -22.89
N LEU A 154 6.34 12.26 -21.63
CA LEU A 154 5.69 12.88 -20.47
C LEU A 154 6.71 13.35 -19.45
N THR A 155 6.68 14.64 -19.14
CA THR A 155 7.55 15.26 -18.14
C THR A 155 6.73 15.76 -16.95
N PHE A 156 7.42 16.04 -15.83
CA PHE A 156 6.78 16.69 -14.69
C PHE A 156 6.10 18.00 -15.08
N THR A 157 4.99 18.30 -14.43
CA THR A 157 4.24 19.55 -14.66
C THR A 157 4.88 20.74 -13.98
N SER A 158 5.60 20.53 -12.88
CA SER A 158 6.36 21.55 -12.18
C SER A 158 7.63 21.94 -12.94
N GLU A 159 8.02 23.24 -12.86
CA GLU A 159 9.30 23.73 -13.32
C GLU A 159 10.46 23.38 -12.37
N SER A 160 10.17 22.97 -11.13
CA SER A 160 11.15 22.67 -10.09
C SER A 160 10.81 21.39 -9.33
N PRO A 161 10.58 20.25 -10.01
CA PRO A 161 10.04 19.04 -9.38
C PRO A 161 10.92 18.51 -8.25
N GLN A 162 12.24 18.61 -8.37
CA GLN A 162 13.16 18.16 -7.32
C GLN A 162 12.94 18.92 -6.00
N SER A 163 12.79 20.25 -6.07
CA SER A 163 12.54 21.06 -4.89
C SER A 163 11.17 20.81 -4.30
N ASP A 164 10.15 20.66 -5.14
CA ASP A 164 8.77 20.44 -4.70
C ASP A 164 8.63 19.09 -4.00
N PHE A 165 9.18 18.04 -4.59
CA PHE A 165 9.18 16.73 -3.95
C PHE A 165 10.12 16.65 -2.75
N PHE A 166 11.26 17.34 -2.75
CA PHE A 166 12.07 17.44 -1.55
C PHE A 166 11.28 18.04 -0.38
N ASN A 167 10.50 19.09 -0.62
CA ASN A 167 9.64 19.70 0.39
C ASN A 167 8.51 18.73 0.83
N LEU A 168 7.85 18.07 -0.12
CA LEU A 168 6.80 17.09 0.16
C LEU A 168 7.30 15.94 1.06
N PHE A 169 8.54 15.50 0.82
CA PHE A 169 9.13 14.41 1.59
C PHE A 169 9.70 14.86 2.94
N ASN A 170 10.36 16.04 3.02
CA ASN A 170 11.22 16.37 4.16
C ASN A 170 10.87 17.63 4.94
N LEU A 171 10.06 18.55 4.37
CA LEU A 171 9.86 19.86 5.00
C LEU A 171 9.02 19.75 6.26
N ASP A 172 9.59 20.12 7.41
CA ASP A 172 8.85 20.24 8.66
C ASP A 172 7.75 21.31 8.53
N GLY A 173 6.52 20.91 8.88
CA GLY A 173 5.33 21.76 8.75
C GLY A 173 4.89 22.02 7.31
N TYR A 174 5.19 21.10 6.39
CA TYR A 174 4.68 21.15 5.01
C TYR A 174 3.16 21.27 4.99
N SER A 175 2.64 22.23 4.24
CA SER A 175 1.20 22.55 4.18
C SER A 175 0.70 22.94 2.80
N GLU A 176 1.49 22.72 1.75
CA GLU A 176 1.04 22.99 0.39
C GLU A 176 -0.11 22.04 0.02
N ASN A 177 -1.01 22.51 -0.83
CA ASN A 177 -2.19 21.76 -1.24
C ASN A 177 -3.08 21.28 -0.08
N GLU A 178 -3.09 21.99 1.04
CA GLU A 178 -3.84 21.68 2.28
C GLU A 178 -3.36 20.38 2.97
N ALA A 179 -2.11 19.95 2.72
CA ALA A 179 -1.52 18.82 3.42
C ALA A 179 -1.36 19.10 4.92
N THR A 180 -1.55 18.07 5.75
CA THR A 180 -1.34 18.17 7.20
C THR A 180 0.14 18.20 7.58
N GLY A 181 1.02 17.66 6.75
CA GLY A 181 2.46 17.61 6.91
C GLY A 181 3.15 16.95 5.73
N SER A 182 4.48 16.83 5.80
CA SER A 182 5.29 16.08 4.86
C SER A 182 5.28 14.57 5.19
N VAL A 183 5.91 13.76 4.33
CA VAL A 183 6.17 12.34 4.61
C VAL A 183 6.99 12.20 5.89
N TRP A 184 8.02 13.04 6.08
CA TRP A 184 8.82 13.10 7.30
C TRP A 184 7.96 13.41 8.53
N ASN A 185 7.10 14.45 8.49
CA ASN A 185 6.21 14.77 9.59
C ASN A 185 5.34 13.58 9.99
N TYR A 186 4.79 12.89 8.97
CA TYR A 186 3.92 11.75 9.21
C TYR A 186 4.63 10.63 9.97
N PHE A 187 5.79 10.19 9.51
CA PHE A 187 6.53 9.09 10.15
C PHE A 187 7.15 9.50 11.48
N HIS A 188 7.70 10.71 11.57
CA HIS A 188 8.31 11.23 12.80
C HIS A 188 7.28 11.36 13.93
N GLU A 189 6.12 11.95 13.66
CA GLU A 189 5.05 12.12 14.66
C GLU A 189 4.43 10.78 15.05
N ASN A 190 4.18 9.88 14.09
CA ASN A 190 3.60 8.57 14.35
C ASN A 190 4.50 7.66 15.18
N SER A 191 5.81 7.81 15.04
CA SER A 191 6.81 7.08 15.84
C SER A 191 7.16 7.77 17.16
N SER A 192 6.52 8.90 17.48
CA SER A 192 6.92 9.75 18.65
C SER A 192 8.40 10.16 18.62
N GLY A 193 8.97 10.32 17.42
CA GLY A 193 10.37 10.67 17.18
C GLY A 193 11.36 9.49 17.27
N ILE A 194 10.88 8.26 17.43
CA ILE A 194 11.73 7.06 17.40
C ILE A 194 12.36 6.90 16.01
N PHE A 195 11.62 7.21 14.95
CA PHE A 195 12.05 7.13 13.56
C PHE A 195 12.18 8.52 12.94
N ASP A 196 13.34 8.80 12.35
CA ASP A 196 13.70 10.08 11.74
C ASP A 196 14.21 9.85 10.31
N PRO A 197 13.31 9.56 9.34
CA PRO A 197 13.69 9.28 7.96
C PRO A 197 14.17 10.54 7.24
N GLN A 198 15.21 10.41 6.42
CA GLN A 198 15.69 11.45 5.52
C GLN A 198 15.60 10.95 4.10
N PHE A 199 14.95 11.70 3.23
CA PHE A 199 14.76 11.33 1.83
C PHE A 199 15.64 12.20 0.92
N ASP A 200 16.64 11.58 0.31
CA ASP A 200 17.42 12.24 -0.74
C ASP A 200 16.63 12.18 -2.05
N VAL A 201 16.17 13.31 -2.56
CA VAL A 201 15.38 13.43 -3.79
C VAL A 201 16.28 13.85 -4.93
N ILE A 202 16.38 13.01 -5.95
CA ILE A 202 17.25 13.25 -7.11
C ILE A 202 16.47 13.24 -8.43
N GLY A 203 17.07 13.80 -9.46
CA GLY A 203 16.47 13.88 -10.80
C GLY A 203 15.79 15.22 -11.05
N PRO A 204 14.81 15.30 -11.99
CA PRO A 204 14.27 14.15 -12.73
C PRO A 204 15.25 13.55 -13.73
N VAL A 205 15.23 12.21 -13.81
CA VAL A 205 15.87 11.45 -14.89
C VAL A 205 14.86 11.17 -16.00
N THR A 206 15.31 11.20 -17.27
CA THR A 206 14.42 10.94 -18.41
C THR A 206 14.67 9.56 -18.97
N LEU A 207 13.65 8.72 -18.91
CA LEU A 207 13.69 7.37 -19.46
C LEU A 207 13.61 7.37 -20.99
N SER A 208 14.13 6.32 -21.61
CA SER A 208 14.13 6.16 -23.06
C SER A 208 12.74 5.83 -23.63
N GLY A 209 11.89 5.15 -22.86
CA GLY A 209 10.55 4.75 -23.26
C GLY A 209 9.47 5.79 -22.93
N THR A 210 8.28 5.57 -23.49
CA THR A 210 7.06 6.34 -23.19
C THR A 210 6.41 5.86 -21.90
N VAL A 211 5.49 6.65 -21.30
CA VAL A 211 4.70 6.19 -20.15
C VAL A 211 3.98 4.87 -20.47
N SER A 212 3.38 4.77 -21.67
CA SER A 212 2.69 3.56 -22.09
C SER A 212 3.60 2.36 -22.36
N TYR A 213 4.89 2.57 -22.60
CA TYR A 213 5.85 1.47 -22.70
C TYR A 213 6.05 0.76 -21.36
N TYR A 214 6.09 1.51 -20.24
CA TYR A 214 6.31 0.95 -18.91
C TYR A 214 5.03 0.56 -18.19
N GLY A 215 3.95 1.32 -18.34
CA GLY A 215 2.69 1.20 -17.59
C GLY A 215 1.51 0.63 -18.38
N SER A 216 1.67 0.23 -19.68
CA SER A 216 0.55 -0.44 -20.34
C SER A 216 0.24 -1.77 -19.69
N ASN A 217 -1.05 -2.04 -19.53
CA ASN A 217 -1.54 -3.28 -18.94
C ASN A 217 -1.47 -4.44 -19.95
N ASP A 218 -1.24 -5.63 -19.43
CA ASP A 218 -1.40 -6.88 -20.14
C ASP A 218 -2.89 -7.30 -20.22
N GLU A 219 -3.17 -8.54 -20.62
CA GLU A 219 -4.54 -9.06 -20.71
C GLU A 219 -5.23 -9.15 -19.35
N ASP A 220 -4.46 -9.22 -18.29
CA ASP A 220 -4.93 -9.36 -16.91
C ASP A 220 -5.17 -8.02 -16.22
N GLY A 221 -4.65 -6.94 -16.77
CA GLY A 221 -4.73 -5.60 -16.23
C GLY A 221 -3.51 -5.23 -15.39
N ASP A 222 -2.41 -5.97 -15.52
CA ASP A 222 -1.17 -5.71 -14.80
C ASP A 222 -0.21 -4.88 -15.64
N ASP A 223 0.52 -3.96 -15.03
CA ASP A 223 1.59 -3.20 -15.66
C ASP A 223 2.67 -4.11 -16.24
N ILE A 224 3.00 -3.92 -17.52
CA ILE A 224 3.90 -4.84 -18.23
C ILE A 224 5.36 -4.66 -17.79
N ARG A 225 5.84 -3.42 -17.58
CA ARG A 225 7.27 -3.12 -17.43
C ARG A 225 7.66 -2.13 -16.31
N PRO A 226 6.97 -2.10 -15.17
CA PRO A 226 7.32 -1.15 -14.11
C PRO A 226 8.73 -1.38 -13.56
N ARG A 227 9.22 -2.64 -13.55
CA ARG A 227 10.58 -2.97 -13.10
C ARG A 227 11.66 -2.52 -14.07
N GLU A 228 11.39 -2.52 -15.39
CA GLU A 228 12.32 -1.97 -16.38
C GLU A 228 12.49 -0.46 -16.16
N MET A 229 11.40 0.24 -15.80
CA MET A 229 11.46 1.65 -15.39
C MET A 229 12.46 1.87 -14.25
N VAL A 230 12.36 1.06 -13.20
CA VAL A 230 13.23 1.20 -12.01
C VAL A 230 14.69 0.91 -12.35
N VAL A 231 14.96 -0.15 -13.11
CA VAL A 231 16.32 -0.50 -13.53
C VAL A 231 16.95 0.62 -14.35
N GLU A 232 16.22 1.19 -15.30
CA GLU A 232 16.73 2.31 -16.10
C GLU A 232 16.93 3.57 -15.25
N ALA A 233 16.01 3.83 -14.29
CA ALA A 233 16.15 4.95 -13.36
C ALA A 233 17.41 4.84 -12.49
N VAL A 234 17.74 3.65 -12.01
CA VAL A 234 18.98 3.37 -11.26
C VAL A 234 20.21 3.65 -12.11
N ASP A 235 20.23 3.16 -13.37
CA ASP A 235 21.34 3.38 -14.29
C ASP A 235 21.58 4.87 -14.57
N LEU A 236 20.49 5.63 -14.68
CA LEU A 236 20.58 7.08 -14.89
C LEU A 236 21.00 7.82 -13.61
N ALA A 237 20.56 7.36 -12.43
CA ALA A 237 20.97 7.92 -11.16
C ALA A 237 22.47 7.68 -10.87
N GLU A 238 22.99 6.49 -11.21
CA GLU A 238 24.43 6.19 -11.15
C GLU A 238 25.23 7.17 -12.02
N GLN A 239 24.75 7.48 -13.23
CA GLN A 239 25.40 8.46 -14.11
C GLN A 239 25.36 9.89 -13.55
N LEU A 240 24.43 10.23 -12.67
CA LEU A 240 24.39 11.50 -11.93
C LEU A 240 25.35 11.52 -10.74
N GLY A 241 26.00 10.39 -10.41
CA GLY A 241 26.97 10.27 -9.34
C GLY A 241 26.34 10.03 -7.96
N VAL A 242 25.15 9.43 -7.91
CA VAL A 242 24.55 8.97 -6.66
C VAL A 242 25.42 7.87 -6.05
N ASP A 243 25.74 7.98 -4.79
CA ASP A 243 26.40 6.95 -4.00
C ASP A 243 25.36 6.07 -3.30
N PHE A 244 25.06 4.94 -3.90
CA PHE A 244 24.02 4.03 -3.44
C PHE A 244 24.35 3.34 -2.12
N SER A 245 25.64 3.26 -1.74
CA SER A 245 26.05 2.64 -0.47
C SER A 245 25.51 3.35 0.77
N GLN A 246 25.03 4.60 0.62
CA GLN A 246 24.46 5.38 1.72
C GLN A 246 23.04 4.95 2.12
N TYR A 247 22.40 4.06 1.33
CA TYR A 247 20.99 3.64 1.51
C TYR A 247 20.87 2.17 1.95
N ASP A 248 21.95 1.55 2.36
CA ASP A 248 22.04 0.29 3.10
C ASP A 248 22.13 0.63 4.60
N ASN A 249 20.96 0.82 5.25
CA ASN A 249 20.91 1.34 6.62
C ASN A 249 21.11 0.26 7.69
N ASP A 250 21.12 -1.02 7.31
CA ASP A 250 21.31 -2.14 8.23
C ASP A 250 22.55 -2.98 7.94
N ASP A 251 23.38 -2.51 6.97
CA ASP A 251 24.65 -3.13 6.55
C ASP A 251 24.46 -4.60 6.08
N ASP A 252 23.32 -4.92 5.46
CA ASP A 252 23.04 -6.28 4.94
C ASP A 252 23.54 -6.48 3.51
N GLY A 253 24.05 -5.42 2.89
CA GLY A 253 24.56 -5.39 1.52
C GLY A 253 23.50 -5.11 0.47
N TYR A 254 22.30 -4.73 0.87
CA TYR A 254 21.21 -4.33 0.00
C TYR A 254 20.78 -2.90 0.27
N ILE A 255 20.37 -2.20 -0.78
CA ILE A 255 19.67 -0.94 -0.65
C ILE A 255 18.29 -1.26 -0.02
N ASP A 256 17.97 -0.63 1.10
CA ASP A 256 16.69 -0.89 1.81
C ASP A 256 15.47 -0.61 0.93
N ASN A 257 15.52 0.49 0.19
CA ASN A 257 14.50 0.81 -0.80
C ASN A 257 14.96 1.88 -1.78
N ILE A 258 14.42 1.80 -3.00
CA ILE A 258 14.46 2.86 -4.00
C ILE A 258 13.02 3.34 -4.20
N PHE A 259 12.71 4.59 -3.84
CA PHE A 259 11.40 5.16 -4.08
C PHE A 259 11.37 5.86 -5.43
N ILE A 260 10.41 5.55 -6.28
CA ILE A 260 10.23 6.20 -7.59
C ILE A 260 9.02 7.11 -7.53
N ILE A 261 9.21 8.38 -7.89
CA ILE A 261 8.10 9.27 -8.24
C ILE A 261 8.13 9.46 -9.75
N TYR A 262 7.11 8.95 -10.43
CA TYR A 262 6.99 9.09 -11.87
C TYR A 262 6.06 10.21 -12.29
N ALA A 263 6.40 10.90 -13.40
CA ALA A 263 5.62 12.01 -13.94
C ALA A 263 4.21 11.60 -14.37
N GLY A 264 3.25 12.46 -14.14
CA GLY A 264 1.86 12.32 -14.56
C GLY A 264 0.97 11.59 -13.55
N LEU A 265 -0.11 11.01 -14.06
CA LEU A 265 -1.17 10.34 -13.29
C LEU A 265 -0.86 8.86 -13.04
N ASP A 266 -1.51 8.29 -12.03
CA ASP A 266 -1.55 6.84 -11.80
C ASP A 266 -2.92 6.23 -12.14
N GLU A 267 -2.92 4.92 -12.39
CA GLU A 267 -4.14 4.20 -12.72
C GLU A 267 -5.07 4.05 -11.52
N SER A 268 -4.55 3.85 -10.31
CA SER A 268 -5.34 3.56 -9.09
C SER A 268 -6.30 4.71 -8.73
N SER A 269 -5.90 5.95 -9.02
CA SER A 269 -6.68 7.16 -8.73
C SER A 269 -7.48 7.69 -9.92
N GLY A 270 -7.45 7.03 -11.08
CA GLY A 270 -8.26 7.35 -12.25
C GLY A 270 -7.51 7.79 -13.49
N GLY A 271 -6.21 7.65 -13.52
CA GLY A 271 -5.41 7.77 -14.73
C GLY A 271 -5.81 6.72 -15.78
N PRO A 272 -5.37 6.91 -17.04
CA PRO A 272 -5.61 5.94 -18.11
C PRO A 272 -4.95 4.58 -17.82
N ASP A 273 -5.52 3.50 -18.36
CA ASP A 273 -5.03 2.12 -18.22
C ASP A 273 -3.62 1.86 -18.81
N TYR A 274 -2.93 2.89 -19.28
CA TYR A 274 -1.52 2.84 -19.72
C TYR A 274 -0.57 3.58 -18.76
N THR A 275 -1.07 4.06 -17.65
CA THR A 275 -0.27 4.65 -16.55
C THR A 275 0.00 3.60 -15.49
N ILE A 276 1.03 3.81 -14.68
CA ILE A 276 1.49 2.83 -13.71
C ILE A 276 0.60 2.85 -12.46
N TRP A 277 0.28 1.68 -11.93
CA TRP A 277 -0.35 1.52 -10.62
C TRP A 277 0.70 1.68 -9.51
N PRO A 278 0.51 2.52 -8.47
CA PRO A 278 1.43 2.60 -7.34
C PRO A 278 1.55 1.26 -6.61
N HIS A 279 2.77 0.88 -6.27
CA HIS A 279 3.05 -0.41 -5.64
C HIS A 279 4.44 -0.44 -4.99
N ALA A 280 4.66 -1.43 -4.11
CA ALA A 280 5.97 -1.76 -3.55
C ALA A 280 6.37 -3.19 -3.95
N TRP A 281 7.44 -3.32 -4.75
CA TRP A 281 7.88 -4.58 -5.35
C TRP A 281 9.39 -4.81 -5.24
N GLY A 282 9.81 -6.00 -5.68
CA GLY A 282 11.22 -6.33 -5.87
C GLY A 282 11.69 -6.15 -7.32
N ILE A 283 12.99 -5.96 -7.48
CA ILE A 283 13.66 -5.85 -8.76
C ILE A 283 14.17 -7.23 -9.20
N TYR A 284 13.70 -7.76 -10.34
CA TYR A 284 14.10 -9.10 -10.82
C TYR A 284 15.58 -9.22 -11.19
N ASN A 285 16.10 -8.18 -11.84
CA ASN A 285 17.49 -8.14 -12.29
C ASN A 285 18.26 -7.27 -11.31
N GLU A 286 18.48 -7.79 -10.09
CA GLU A 286 19.28 -7.13 -9.08
C GLU A 286 20.61 -6.69 -9.67
N ARG A 287 21.01 -5.47 -9.36
CA ARG A 287 22.27 -4.88 -9.78
C ARG A 287 23.13 -4.60 -8.58
N THR A 288 24.42 -4.78 -8.74
CA THR A 288 25.38 -4.29 -7.77
C THR A 288 25.87 -2.92 -8.21
N VAL A 289 25.58 -1.90 -7.40
CA VAL A 289 26.02 -0.51 -7.58
C VAL A 289 26.71 -0.06 -6.30
N ASP A 290 27.86 0.57 -6.39
CA ASP A 290 28.66 1.04 -5.22
C ASP A 290 28.89 -0.02 -4.12
N GLY A 291 28.87 -1.31 -4.48
CA GLY A 291 29.09 -2.43 -3.57
C GLY A 291 27.84 -2.94 -2.86
N VAL A 292 26.68 -2.32 -3.06
CA VAL A 292 25.38 -2.75 -2.55
C VAL A 292 24.48 -3.25 -3.68
N ILE A 293 23.46 -4.01 -3.35
CA ILE A 293 22.56 -4.66 -4.31
C ILE A 293 21.21 -3.97 -4.31
N THR A 294 20.67 -3.66 -5.50
CA THR A 294 19.29 -3.19 -5.65
C THR A 294 18.34 -4.36 -5.40
N GLY A 295 17.44 -4.27 -4.44
CA GLY A 295 16.55 -5.39 -4.09
C GLY A 295 15.08 -5.03 -4.16
N ARG A 296 14.72 -3.86 -3.64
CA ARG A 296 13.34 -3.42 -3.48
C ARG A 296 13.13 -2.02 -4.02
N TYR A 297 11.91 -1.75 -4.45
CA TYR A 297 11.45 -0.42 -4.76
C TYR A 297 9.99 -0.23 -4.36
N ALA A 298 9.61 1.02 -4.19
CA ALA A 298 8.22 1.46 -4.14
C ALA A 298 8.03 2.59 -5.14
N CYS A 299 6.81 2.82 -5.62
CA CYS A 299 6.55 3.89 -6.55
C CYS A 299 5.21 4.58 -6.31
N SER A 300 5.14 5.85 -6.69
CA SER A 300 3.92 6.64 -6.72
C SER A 300 3.99 7.67 -7.85
N SER A 301 2.85 8.26 -8.20
CA SER A 301 2.74 9.25 -9.26
C SER A 301 3.02 10.68 -8.79
N GLU A 302 3.35 11.55 -9.75
CA GLU A 302 3.37 13.00 -9.54
C GLU A 302 1.98 13.54 -9.24
N MET A 303 0.94 13.03 -9.89
CA MET A 303 -0.41 13.59 -9.84
C MET A 303 -1.46 12.51 -9.60
N LYS A 304 -2.54 12.90 -8.93
CA LYS A 304 -3.71 12.04 -8.68
C LYS A 304 -4.91 12.49 -9.52
N GLY A 305 -5.88 11.60 -9.68
CA GLY A 305 -7.12 11.89 -10.39
C GLY A 305 -7.14 11.44 -11.84
N SER A 306 -7.92 12.09 -12.69
CA SER A 306 -8.12 11.70 -14.07
C SER A 306 -7.79 12.83 -15.05
N PRO A 307 -7.57 12.54 -16.34
CA PRO A 307 -7.34 13.58 -17.35
C PRO A 307 -8.40 14.66 -17.34
N GLY A 308 -7.97 15.92 -17.16
CA GLY A 308 -8.84 17.09 -17.03
C GLY A 308 -9.40 17.34 -15.62
N ASN A 309 -9.05 16.49 -14.64
CA ASN A 309 -9.37 16.64 -13.22
C ASN A 309 -8.16 16.23 -12.35
N GLU A 310 -6.98 16.62 -12.78
CA GLU A 310 -5.72 16.34 -12.11
C GLU A 310 -5.67 17.06 -10.76
N ARG A 311 -5.11 16.39 -9.77
CA ARG A 311 -4.86 16.94 -8.43
C ARG A 311 -3.36 16.88 -8.12
N PRO A 312 -2.85 17.81 -7.30
CA PRO A 312 -1.45 17.79 -6.87
C PRO A 312 -1.04 16.49 -6.16
N PRO A 313 0.27 16.23 -6.04
CA PRO A 313 0.78 15.11 -5.27
C PRO A 313 0.34 15.20 -3.81
N VAL A 314 0.13 14.03 -3.20
CA VAL A 314 -0.30 13.88 -1.81
C VAL A 314 0.50 12.78 -1.12
N ILE A 315 0.59 12.85 0.20
CA ILE A 315 1.45 11.92 0.95
C ILE A 315 0.82 10.55 1.22
N GLY A 316 -0.50 10.41 1.11
CA GLY A 316 -1.20 9.19 1.55
C GLY A 316 -0.69 7.92 0.86
N THR A 317 -0.68 7.88 -0.48
CA THR A 317 -0.12 6.78 -1.25
C THR A 317 1.39 6.60 -0.97
N ILE A 318 2.14 7.70 -0.94
CA ILE A 318 3.59 7.64 -0.66
C ILE A 318 3.85 6.99 0.70
N CYS A 319 3.11 7.39 1.74
CA CYS A 319 3.25 6.83 3.07
C CYS A 319 2.79 5.37 3.14
N HIS A 320 1.75 4.99 2.40
CA HIS A 320 1.28 3.60 2.31
C HIS A 320 2.38 2.71 1.70
N GLU A 321 2.89 3.06 0.52
CA GLU A 321 3.94 2.30 -0.13
C GLU A 321 5.24 2.26 0.70
N PHE A 322 5.57 3.36 1.38
CA PHE A 322 6.70 3.38 2.29
C PHE A 322 6.44 2.57 3.57
N GLY A 323 5.20 2.45 4.01
CA GLY A 323 4.79 1.51 5.08
C GLY A 323 5.18 0.06 4.74
N HIS A 324 4.99 -0.35 3.48
CA HIS A 324 5.46 -1.66 3.00
C HIS A 324 6.98 -1.79 2.99
N VAL A 325 7.71 -0.71 2.67
CA VAL A 325 9.18 -0.68 2.80
C VAL A 325 9.60 -0.97 4.24
N LEU A 326 8.91 -0.38 5.22
CA LEU A 326 9.15 -0.63 6.64
C LEU A 326 8.67 -2.02 7.10
N GLY A 327 7.95 -2.76 6.25
CA GLY A 327 7.55 -4.15 6.49
C GLY A 327 6.10 -4.34 6.92
N LEU A 328 5.28 -3.30 6.90
CA LEU A 328 3.86 -3.42 7.22
C LEU A 328 3.11 -4.19 6.13
N PRO A 329 2.19 -5.07 6.49
CA PRO A 329 1.28 -5.74 5.56
C PRO A 329 0.05 -4.88 5.29
N ASP A 330 -0.75 -5.26 4.27
CA ASP A 330 -2.08 -4.71 4.07
C ASP A 330 -3.08 -5.23 5.10
N PHE A 331 -3.95 -4.31 5.56
CA PHE A 331 -5.03 -4.60 6.51
C PHE A 331 -6.42 -4.53 5.86
N TYR A 332 -6.50 -4.58 4.54
CA TYR A 332 -7.73 -4.77 3.78
C TYR A 332 -7.83 -6.22 3.26
N ASP A 333 -8.94 -6.55 2.64
CA ASP A 333 -9.19 -7.83 2.00
C ASP A 333 -8.41 -7.92 0.69
N THR A 334 -7.32 -8.66 0.67
CA THR A 334 -6.44 -8.76 -0.48
C THR A 334 -6.89 -9.80 -1.51
N ASP A 335 -7.84 -10.69 -1.21
CA ASP A 335 -8.43 -11.63 -2.17
C ASP A 335 -9.81 -11.19 -2.67
N TYR A 336 -10.30 -10.06 -2.16
CA TYR A 336 -11.50 -9.31 -2.52
C TYR A 336 -12.82 -10.02 -2.30
N ALA A 337 -13.21 -11.02 -2.51
CA ALA A 337 -14.50 -11.65 -2.31
C ALA A 337 -14.50 -13.11 -2.76
N GLU A 338 -13.30 -13.70 -2.91
CA GLU A 338 -13.20 -15.12 -3.26
C GLU A 338 -13.92 -15.98 -2.21
N ASN A 339 -13.83 -15.59 -0.92
CA ASN A 339 -14.49 -16.26 0.20
C ASN A 339 -15.40 -15.34 1.03
N GLY A 340 -15.87 -14.27 0.43
CA GLY A 340 -16.66 -13.19 1.03
C GLY A 340 -15.80 -11.94 1.25
N GLN A 341 -16.43 -10.77 1.19
CA GLN A 341 -15.72 -9.51 1.33
C GLN A 341 -15.51 -9.16 2.80
N ALA A 342 -14.26 -9.15 3.25
CA ALA A 342 -13.87 -8.66 4.56
C ALA A 342 -13.77 -7.11 4.57
N ARG A 343 -14.05 -6.50 5.72
CA ARG A 343 -13.96 -5.04 5.86
C ARG A 343 -12.53 -4.56 6.06
N GLY A 344 -11.70 -5.34 6.74
CA GLY A 344 -10.39 -4.91 7.21
C GLY A 344 -10.49 -3.70 8.14
N LEU A 345 -9.41 -2.94 8.24
CA LEU A 345 -9.36 -1.76 9.13
C LEU A 345 -9.89 -0.46 8.49
N GLY A 346 -10.24 -0.49 7.21
CA GLY A 346 -10.87 0.62 6.49
C GLY A 346 -10.12 1.94 6.62
N ILE A 347 -10.86 3.02 6.91
CA ILE A 347 -10.31 4.39 6.99
C ILE A 347 -9.43 4.65 8.23
N PHE A 348 -9.35 3.71 9.17
CA PHE A 348 -8.60 3.86 10.42
C PHE A 348 -7.12 3.49 10.31
N ALA A 349 -6.72 2.76 9.27
CA ALA A 349 -5.35 2.31 9.06
C ALA A 349 -4.74 2.87 7.78
N LEU A 350 -3.48 3.29 7.84
CA LEU A 350 -2.72 3.69 6.64
C LEU A 350 -2.66 2.53 5.65
N MET A 351 -2.37 1.32 6.16
CA MET A 351 -2.22 0.11 5.35
C MET A 351 -3.56 -0.53 4.96
N ALA A 352 -4.63 0.27 4.94
CA ALA A 352 -5.95 -0.07 4.40
C ALA A 352 -6.45 1.08 3.51
N SER A 353 -7.65 1.63 3.77
CA SER A 353 -8.17 2.76 2.96
C SER A 353 -7.85 4.13 3.57
N GLY A 354 -7.15 4.17 4.70
CA GLY A 354 -6.81 5.40 5.40
C GLY A 354 -5.86 6.31 4.62
N ASN A 355 -5.03 5.74 3.74
CA ASN A 355 -4.17 6.48 2.82
C ASN A 355 -4.95 7.44 1.89
N HIS A 356 -6.25 7.18 1.67
CA HIS A 356 -7.13 8.04 0.86
C HIS A 356 -7.91 9.09 1.67
N ASN A 357 -7.77 9.14 2.99
CA ASN A 357 -8.46 10.13 3.82
C ASN A 357 -8.10 11.54 3.37
N ASP A 358 -9.10 12.44 3.35
CA ASP A 358 -8.93 13.79 2.83
C ASP A 358 -8.29 13.84 1.43
N LEU A 359 -8.70 12.95 0.55
CA LEU A 359 -8.12 12.81 -0.79
C LEU A 359 -6.60 12.50 -0.76
N GLY A 360 -6.11 11.87 0.28
CA GLY A 360 -4.71 11.47 0.47
C GLY A 360 -3.81 12.55 1.11
N ARG A 361 -4.37 13.69 1.54
CA ARG A 361 -3.63 14.78 2.18
C ARG A 361 -3.39 14.57 3.68
N THR A 362 -4.27 13.80 4.31
CA THR A 362 -4.29 13.58 5.76
C THR A 362 -4.57 12.10 6.07
N PRO A 363 -3.60 11.21 5.84
CA PRO A 363 -3.75 9.82 6.29
C PRO A 363 -3.88 9.78 7.82
N PRO A 364 -4.56 8.78 8.40
CA PRO A 364 -4.79 8.72 9.85
C PRO A 364 -3.49 8.42 10.59
N TYR A 365 -3.45 8.66 11.90
CA TYR A 365 -2.38 8.08 12.71
C TYR A 365 -2.31 6.58 12.49
N PHE A 366 -1.09 6.02 12.53
CA PHE A 366 -0.92 4.58 12.57
C PHE A 366 -1.74 3.96 13.71
N THR A 367 -2.37 2.85 13.42
CA THR A 367 -3.06 2.04 14.42
C THR A 367 -2.07 1.46 15.42
N THR A 368 -2.57 1.08 16.59
CA THR A 368 -1.77 0.38 17.60
C THR A 368 -1.04 -0.84 17.02
N ILE A 369 -1.70 -1.63 16.18
CA ILE A 369 -1.06 -2.82 15.56
C ILE A 369 0.07 -2.42 14.60
N GLU A 370 -0.11 -1.40 13.75
CA GLU A 370 0.95 -0.91 12.87
C GLU A 370 2.16 -0.44 13.67
N ARG A 371 1.95 0.30 14.76
CA ARG A 371 3.04 0.75 15.65
C ARG A 371 3.72 -0.40 16.38
N LEU A 372 2.98 -1.41 16.82
CA LEU A 372 3.56 -2.61 17.44
C LEU A 372 4.44 -3.38 16.47
N LEU A 373 4.01 -3.52 15.23
CA LEU A 373 4.80 -4.19 14.18
C LEU A 373 6.10 -3.44 13.86
N LEU A 374 6.10 -2.10 13.98
CA LEU A 374 7.27 -1.25 13.77
C LEU A 374 8.11 -1.01 15.05
N ASP A 375 7.64 -1.52 16.20
CA ASP A 375 8.26 -1.32 17.50
C ASP A 375 8.39 0.18 17.89
N TRP A 376 7.30 0.93 17.67
CA TRP A 376 7.22 2.37 17.93
C TRP A 376 6.55 2.72 19.28
N PHE A 377 6.59 1.82 20.23
CA PHE A 377 6.16 2.10 21.60
C PHE A 377 7.37 2.21 22.52
N ASP A 378 7.44 3.30 23.30
CA ASP A 378 8.46 3.46 24.36
C ASP A 378 8.26 2.47 25.50
N ASN A 379 7.02 2.05 25.71
CA ASN A 379 6.62 1.08 26.72
C ASN A 379 5.69 0.06 26.07
N ASP A 380 5.75 -1.17 26.55
CA ASP A 380 4.79 -2.20 26.13
C ASP A 380 3.35 -1.75 26.39
N PRO A 381 2.37 -2.22 25.60
CA PRO A 381 0.96 -2.00 25.88
C PRO A 381 0.60 -2.32 27.32
N GLY A 382 -0.22 -1.49 27.93
CA GLY A 382 -0.78 -1.82 29.25
C GLY A 382 -1.62 -3.09 29.18
N VAL A 383 -1.35 -4.07 30.05
CA VAL A 383 -2.11 -5.33 30.04
C VAL A 383 -3.33 -5.21 30.95
N ILE A 384 -4.51 -5.54 30.40
CA ILE A 384 -5.76 -5.64 31.17
C ILE A 384 -5.90 -7.10 31.66
N GLU A 385 -5.57 -7.32 32.91
CA GLU A 385 -5.65 -8.66 33.56
C GLU A 385 -6.91 -8.84 34.40
N GLU A 386 -7.49 -7.77 34.92
CA GLU A 386 -8.63 -7.79 35.83
C GLU A 386 -9.70 -6.77 35.41
N GLU A 387 -10.93 -6.98 35.88
CA GLU A 387 -12.00 -5.99 35.75
C GLU A 387 -11.64 -4.70 36.51
N GLY A 388 -11.79 -3.53 35.86
CA GLY A 388 -11.43 -2.26 36.45
C GLY A 388 -11.70 -1.06 35.55
N ASP A 389 -11.41 0.11 36.06
CA ASP A 389 -11.46 1.36 35.33
C ASP A 389 -10.07 1.65 34.76
N TYR A 390 -9.96 1.74 33.45
CA TYR A 390 -8.73 2.04 32.72
C TYR A 390 -8.88 3.38 32.02
N SER A 391 -7.82 4.19 32.00
CA SER A 391 -7.79 5.48 31.32
C SER A 391 -6.95 5.37 30.07
N LEU A 392 -7.55 5.63 28.90
CA LEU A 392 -6.92 5.53 27.60
C LEU A 392 -6.81 6.92 26.97
N GLY A 393 -5.57 7.39 26.73
CA GLY A 393 -5.27 8.60 25.97
C GLY A 393 -5.45 8.40 24.46
N PRO A 394 -5.48 9.49 23.67
CA PRO A 394 -5.50 9.37 22.21
C PRO A 394 -4.30 8.60 21.68
N VAL A 395 -4.47 7.89 20.56
CA VAL A 395 -3.39 7.15 19.90
C VAL A 395 -2.16 8.02 19.59
N ALA A 396 -2.39 9.31 19.35
CA ALA A 396 -1.31 10.31 19.18
C ALA A 396 -0.37 10.44 20.40
N GLU A 397 -0.82 10.06 21.61
CA GLU A 397 -0.02 10.06 22.84
C GLU A 397 0.74 8.74 23.03
N ASN A 398 0.67 7.84 22.06
CA ASN A 398 1.35 6.54 22.06
C ASN A 398 0.97 5.66 23.25
N ILE A 399 -0.31 5.65 23.65
CA ILE A 399 -0.88 4.88 24.76
C ILE A 399 -1.89 3.88 24.21
N CYS A 400 -1.73 2.64 24.57
CA CYS A 400 -2.67 1.57 24.24
C CYS A 400 -2.77 0.54 25.37
N TYR A 401 -3.81 -0.28 25.31
CA TYR A 401 -3.96 -1.45 26.18
C TYR A 401 -4.13 -2.71 25.34
N MET A 402 -3.81 -3.84 25.94
CA MET A 402 -4.09 -5.16 25.40
C MET A 402 -4.74 -6.06 26.44
N SER A 403 -5.50 -7.03 26.00
CA SER A 403 -5.94 -8.17 26.81
C SER A 403 -5.76 -9.47 26.04
N GLU A 404 -5.24 -10.48 26.70
CA GLU A 404 -5.05 -11.81 26.11
C GLU A 404 -6.37 -12.58 26.08
N THR A 405 -6.50 -13.51 25.15
CA THR A 405 -7.57 -14.50 25.12
C THR A 405 -7.09 -15.83 25.74
N ALA A 406 -7.94 -16.84 25.71
CA ALA A 406 -7.55 -18.20 26.13
C ALA A 406 -6.66 -18.92 25.09
N ASN A 407 -6.55 -18.37 23.87
CA ASN A 407 -5.78 -18.94 22.78
C ASN A 407 -4.42 -18.22 22.69
N ASP A 408 -3.36 -19.01 22.67
CA ASP A 408 -2.01 -18.45 22.48
C ASP A 408 -1.86 -17.78 21.12
N GLY A 409 -1.36 -16.56 21.10
CA GLY A 409 -1.23 -15.74 19.88
C GLY A 409 -2.50 -14.98 19.47
N GLU A 410 -3.57 -15.00 20.28
CA GLU A 410 -4.81 -14.28 20.03
C GLU A 410 -5.06 -13.27 21.16
N PHE A 411 -5.32 -12.00 20.85
CA PHE A 411 -5.48 -10.93 21.82
C PHE A 411 -6.34 -9.78 21.29
N PHE A 412 -6.78 -8.91 22.18
CA PHE A 412 -7.42 -7.65 21.82
C PHE A 412 -6.50 -6.47 22.07
N LEU A 413 -6.57 -5.46 21.19
CA LEU A 413 -5.93 -4.17 21.37
C LEU A 413 -7.00 -3.09 21.52
N TYR A 414 -6.72 -2.11 22.39
CA TYR A 414 -7.64 -1.01 22.70
C TYR A 414 -6.92 0.30 22.41
N GLU A 415 -7.52 1.14 21.54
CA GLU A 415 -7.02 2.48 21.28
C GLU A 415 -8.15 3.51 21.25
N TYR A 416 -7.83 4.74 21.58
CA TYR A 416 -8.77 5.86 21.48
C TYR A 416 -8.35 6.79 20.35
N ARG A 417 -9.27 7.02 19.43
CA ARG A 417 -9.14 7.98 18.33
C ARG A 417 -9.80 9.30 18.71
N ARG A 418 -9.09 10.39 18.42
CA ARG A 418 -9.62 11.75 18.59
C ARG A 418 -9.53 12.47 17.27
N GLN A 419 -10.67 12.98 16.77
CA GLN A 419 -10.76 13.71 15.51
C GLN A 419 -9.95 15.01 15.57
N ALA A 420 -8.63 14.90 15.42
CA ALA A 420 -7.66 16.00 15.45
C ALA A 420 -6.30 15.54 14.88
N GLY A 421 -5.49 16.45 14.37
CA GLY A 421 -4.18 16.13 13.78
C GLY A 421 -4.38 15.21 12.57
N TRP A 422 -3.60 14.15 12.48
CA TRP A 422 -3.73 13.17 11.40
C TRP A 422 -5.09 12.44 11.39
N ASP A 423 -5.78 12.35 12.53
CA ASP A 423 -7.14 11.79 12.62
C ASP A 423 -8.26 12.79 12.34
N ALA A 424 -7.98 13.97 11.79
CA ALA A 424 -8.99 15.01 11.59
C ALA A 424 -10.18 14.56 10.71
N TYR A 425 -10.01 13.56 9.88
CA TYR A 425 -11.02 13.07 8.92
C TYR A 425 -11.62 11.71 9.29
N ILE A 426 -11.34 11.20 10.49
CA ILE A 426 -11.98 10.00 11.03
C ILE A 426 -12.78 10.33 12.30
N PRO A 427 -13.82 9.56 12.65
CA PRO A 427 -14.61 9.81 13.85
C PRO A 427 -13.80 9.52 15.14
N SER A 428 -14.09 10.28 16.21
CA SER A 428 -13.56 9.98 17.54
C SER A 428 -14.28 8.79 18.17
N GLY A 429 -13.53 7.95 18.88
CA GLY A 429 -14.09 6.82 19.61
C GLY A 429 -13.05 5.82 20.09
N LEU A 430 -13.49 4.88 20.89
CA LEU A 430 -12.72 3.69 21.24
C LEU A 430 -12.78 2.71 20.08
N LEU A 431 -11.61 2.26 19.63
CA LEU A 431 -11.48 1.14 18.71
C LEU A 431 -10.95 -0.07 19.48
N ILE A 432 -11.53 -1.22 19.21
CA ILE A 432 -11.10 -2.50 19.74
C ILE A 432 -10.74 -3.37 18.55
N TYR A 433 -9.52 -3.84 18.50
CA TYR A 433 -9.04 -4.76 17.48
C TYR A 433 -8.98 -6.16 18.06
N HIS A 434 -9.51 -7.12 17.33
CA HIS A 434 -9.24 -8.53 17.53
C HIS A 434 -8.05 -8.92 16.65
N ILE A 435 -7.01 -9.44 17.27
CA ILE A 435 -5.78 -9.86 16.58
C ILE A 435 -5.62 -11.35 16.77
N ASP A 436 -5.51 -12.08 15.68
CA ASP A 436 -5.20 -13.52 15.70
C ASP A 436 -3.91 -13.79 14.91
N MET A 437 -2.86 -14.18 15.63
CA MET A 437 -1.58 -14.65 15.10
C MET A 437 -1.32 -16.11 15.48
N SER A 438 -2.37 -16.81 15.88
CA SER A 438 -2.30 -18.19 16.36
C SER A 438 -2.02 -19.22 15.27
N GLU A 439 -1.66 -20.42 15.68
CA GLU A 439 -1.57 -21.60 14.78
C GLU A 439 -2.92 -22.25 14.50
N ASN A 440 -4.03 -21.59 14.84
CA ASN A 440 -5.36 -22.09 14.53
C ASN A 440 -5.64 -22.05 13.03
N ASP A 441 -6.15 -23.13 12.49
CA ASP A 441 -6.48 -23.27 11.08
C ASP A 441 -7.86 -22.63 10.80
N VAL A 442 -7.91 -21.75 9.83
CA VAL A 442 -9.16 -21.22 9.27
C VAL A 442 -9.10 -21.36 7.74
N GLY A 443 -9.93 -22.25 7.21
CA GLY A 443 -10.00 -22.49 5.77
C GLY A 443 -8.77 -23.18 5.16
N GLY A 444 -8.00 -23.94 5.96
CA GLY A 444 -6.81 -24.68 5.51
C GLY A 444 -5.50 -23.91 5.63
N VAL A 445 -5.53 -22.70 6.24
CA VAL A 445 -4.35 -21.85 6.45
C VAL A 445 -4.40 -21.28 7.87
N THR A 446 -3.31 -21.39 8.63
CA THR A 446 -3.26 -20.85 9.98
C THR A 446 -3.23 -19.32 9.96
N ALA A 447 -3.73 -18.66 11.03
CA ALA A 447 -3.65 -17.23 11.19
C ALA A 447 -2.18 -16.76 11.10
N ALA A 448 -1.27 -17.43 11.80
CA ALA A 448 0.17 -17.18 11.72
C ALA A 448 0.70 -17.22 10.28
N SER A 449 0.24 -18.16 9.46
CA SER A 449 0.63 -18.24 8.04
C SER A 449 0.13 -17.05 7.24
N ARG A 450 -1.05 -16.52 7.54
CA ARG A 450 -1.60 -15.32 6.85
C ARG A 450 -0.79 -14.08 7.15
N TRP A 451 -0.34 -13.93 8.40
CA TRP A 451 0.57 -12.86 8.79
C TRP A 451 1.92 -12.98 8.10
N ASN A 452 2.44 -14.20 7.94
CA ASN A 452 3.81 -14.43 7.50
C ASN A 452 3.99 -14.66 6.01
N ASN A 453 3.05 -15.33 5.36
CA ASN A 453 3.31 -15.89 4.03
C ASN A 453 2.46 -15.32 2.90
N TRP A 454 1.33 -14.63 3.17
CA TRP A 454 0.32 -14.43 2.16
C TRP A 454 -0.11 -12.96 1.95
N ASN A 455 0.30 -12.01 2.79
CA ASN A 455 -0.38 -10.71 2.85
C ASN A 455 -1.92 -10.89 2.89
N GLY A 456 -2.35 -11.99 3.51
CA GLY A 456 -3.75 -12.44 3.51
C GLY A 456 -4.38 -12.33 4.88
N ILE A 457 -3.93 -11.37 5.70
CA ILE A 457 -4.36 -11.18 7.09
C ILE A 457 -5.87 -11.11 7.19
N ASN A 458 -6.50 -10.35 6.30
CA ASN A 458 -7.94 -10.16 6.25
C ASN A 458 -8.60 -10.76 4.99
N ALA A 459 -7.95 -11.71 4.32
CA ALA A 459 -8.44 -12.33 3.11
C ALA A 459 -9.67 -13.25 3.32
N TYR A 460 -10.05 -13.56 4.57
CA TYR A 460 -11.20 -14.41 4.86
C TYR A 460 -12.24 -13.65 5.67
N ALA A 461 -13.36 -13.32 5.05
CA ALA A 461 -14.45 -12.59 5.69
C ALA A 461 -15.05 -13.29 6.91
N SER A 462 -14.99 -14.64 6.95
CA SER A 462 -15.46 -15.43 8.09
C SER A 462 -14.51 -15.42 9.29
N HIS A 463 -13.25 -15.01 9.09
CA HIS A 463 -12.24 -14.91 10.14
C HIS A 463 -11.11 -13.98 9.68
N GLN A 464 -11.24 -12.71 10.00
CA GLN A 464 -10.19 -11.72 9.79
C GLN A 464 -9.16 -11.85 10.92
N CYS A 465 -7.86 -11.85 10.57
CA CYS A 465 -6.79 -11.96 11.57
C CYS A 465 -6.42 -10.61 12.21
N CYS A 466 -6.94 -9.52 11.68
CA CYS A 466 -6.89 -8.18 12.26
C CYS A 466 -8.21 -7.48 11.97
N ASP A 467 -9.12 -7.50 12.92
CA ASP A 467 -10.51 -7.08 12.76
C ASP A 467 -10.89 -6.00 13.77
N LEU A 468 -11.79 -5.12 13.34
CA LEU A 468 -12.44 -4.17 14.25
C LEU A 468 -13.68 -4.82 14.85
N VAL A 469 -13.72 -4.89 16.18
CA VAL A 469 -14.90 -5.40 16.91
C VAL A 469 -16.05 -4.40 16.77
N GLU A 470 -17.12 -4.80 16.11
CA GLU A 470 -18.28 -3.94 15.92
C GLU A 470 -19.07 -3.75 17.22
N ALA A 471 -19.44 -2.51 17.50
CA ALA A 471 -20.28 -2.17 18.63
C ALA A 471 -21.77 -2.59 18.46
N VAL A 472 -22.16 -2.87 17.22
CA VAL A 472 -23.53 -3.28 16.84
C VAL A 472 -23.42 -4.45 15.88
N TYR A 473 -24.10 -5.54 16.17
CA TYR A 473 -24.14 -6.68 15.27
C TYR A 473 -24.83 -6.30 13.94
N PRO A 474 -24.37 -6.85 12.79
CA PRO A 474 -24.95 -6.53 11.48
C PRO A 474 -26.45 -6.79 11.33
N GLU A 475 -27.05 -7.60 12.21
CA GLU A 475 -28.48 -7.90 12.25
C GLU A 475 -29.32 -6.70 12.73
N ASP A 476 -28.68 -5.71 13.37
CA ASP A 476 -29.31 -4.53 13.96
C ASP A 476 -29.00 -3.21 13.23
N ALA A 477 -28.27 -3.26 12.09
CA ALA A 477 -27.82 -2.08 11.35
C ALA A 477 -28.57 -1.87 10.02
#